data_71946eff952abb72d2a7f4495bb73bbd
#
_entry.id   71946eff952abb72d2a7f4495bb73bbd
#
_cell.length_a   1.000
_cell.length_b   1.000
_cell.length_c   1.000
_cell.angle_alpha   90.00
_cell.angle_beta   90.00
_cell.angle_gamma   90.00
#
_symmetry.space_group_name_H-M   'P 1'
#
loop_
_entity.id
_entity.type
_entity.pdbx_description
1 polymer ?
#
loop_
_entity_poly.entity_id
_entity_poly.type
_entity_poly.pdbx_seq_one_letter_code
_entity_poly.pdbx_strand_id
1 'polypeptide(L)'
;MAGGMLAGCGNTASTTTDKGAADTTVTEATDDKTSTDTAKADNGEVPTLIWWSIGGTPPDDFDKTIAEISDYTEEKIGVRIDVKIASWADWATKMNNIVNTGEYFDLMFVNNTNYTKFVNLNALADITELVQSETPELYDFIPEDLWRGATIKEKVYAVPTYKDSSLTQFWMLDDSIVQKYDIDMESIKDFATLDPII
;
A
#
# COMPACT_ATOMS: atom_id res chain seq x y z
N MET A 1 35.60 45.88 -12.91
CA MET A 1 34.62 46.97 -13.13
C MET A 1 33.30 46.50 -12.55
N ALA A 2 32.99 47.04 -11.41
CA ALA A 2 31.85 47.88 -11.06
C ALA A 2 30.55 47.07 -11.09
N GLY A 3 29.81 46.81 -10.06
CA GLY A 3 29.51 47.57 -8.85
C GLY A 3 28.02 47.85 -8.86
N GLY A 4 27.28 47.51 -7.79
CA GLY A 4 25.87 47.87 -7.66
C GLY A 4 25.19 47.19 -6.48
N MET A 5 25.45 47.70 -5.27
CA MET A 5 24.62 47.55 -4.06
C MET A 5 23.40 48.47 -4.17
N LEU A 6 22.31 48.05 -3.42
CA LEU A 6 21.35 48.93 -2.68
C LEU A 6 20.36 47.96 -2.01
N ALA A 7 20.26 47.72 -0.68
CA ALA A 7 20.10 48.54 0.52
C ALA A 7 18.80 49.34 0.56
N GLY A 8 18.01 49.07 1.60
CA GLY A 8 16.87 49.85 2.07
C GLY A 8 15.99 49.04 3.00
N CYS A 9 16.21 48.95 4.33
CA CYS A 9 15.66 49.79 5.41
C CYS A 9 14.15 49.77 5.44
N GLY A 10 13.45 49.34 6.49
CA GLY A 10 13.61 49.55 7.90
C GLY A 10 12.38 50.27 8.42
N ASN A 11 11.84 49.88 9.49
CA ASN A 11 11.43 50.72 10.63
C ASN A 11 10.19 50.17 11.35
N THR A 12 10.37 49.89 12.55
CA THR A 12 10.32 50.50 13.88
C THR A 12 8.99 50.31 14.60
N ALA A 13 9.17 49.85 15.80
CA ALA A 13 8.26 49.61 16.89
C ALA A 13 7.41 50.85 17.29
N SER A 14 6.27 50.55 17.91
CA SER A 14 5.76 51.41 18.97
C SER A 14 4.94 50.59 19.98
N THR A 15 5.39 50.66 21.19
CA THR A 15 4.80 50.23 22.46
C THR A 15 3.60 51.09 22.81
N THR A 16 2.55 50.49 23.35
CA THR A 16 1.83 51.11 24.53
C THR A 16 1.09 50.02 25.30
N THR A 17 1.36 49.98 26.55
CA THR A 17 0.72 49.28 27.68
C THR A 17 -0.73 49.76 27.88
N ASP A 18 -1.65 48.84 28.20
CA ASP A 18 -2.49 49.04 29.40
C ASP A 18 -3.12 47.74 29.91
N LYS A 19 -3.37 47.72 31.22
CA LYS A 19 -3.83 46.66 32.08
C LYS A 19 -5.32 46.37 31.93
N GLY A 20 -5.69 45.10 32.07
CA GLY A 20 -7.06 44.70 32.38
C GLY A 20 -7.10 43.23 32.71
N ALA A 21 -7.12 42.91 34.01
CA ALA A 21 -7.35 41.55 34.50
C ALA A 21 -8.82 41.15 34.33
N ALA A 22 -9.06 39.98 33.75
CA ALA A 22 -10.29 39.23 33.95
C ALA A 22 -9.96 37.73 33.89
N ASP A 23 -10.15 37.14 35.05
CA ASP A 23 -10.20 35.72 35.34
C ASP A 23 -11.22 35.05 34.41
N THR A 24 -10.79 34.04 33.62
CA THR A 24 -11.72 33.14 32.96
C THR A 24 -11.14 31.74 33.02
N THR A 25 -11.75 30.93 33.86
CA THR A 25 -11.63 29.52 34.03
C THR A 25 -11.52 28.80 32.67
N VAL A 26 -10.38 28.14 32.44
CA VAL A 26 -10.20 27.21 31.36
C VAL A 26 -10.88 25.90 31.73
N THR A 27 -12.01 25.65 31.15
CA THR A 27 -12.64 24.33 31.14
C THR A 27 -11.88 23.51 30.10
N GLU A 28 -11.15 22.49 30.55
CA GLU A 28 -10.61 21.43 29.68
C GLU A 28 -11.79 20.75 28.94
N ALA A 29 -11.90 21.02 27.65
CA ALA A 29 -12.69 20.19 26.76
C ALA A 29 -11.84 19.00 26.38
N THR A 30 -12.14 17.86 26.98
CA THR A 30 -11.73 16.55 26.47
C THR A 30 -12.38 16.37 25.11
N ASP A 31 -11.59 16.54 24.04
CA ASP A 31 -11.96 16.11 22.69
C ASP A 31 -11.92 14.58 22.67
N ASP A 32 -13.03 13.98 23.07
CA ASP A 32 -13.39 12.62 22.74
C ASP A 32 -13.72 12.59 21.23
N LYS A 33 -12.69 12.38 20.40
CA LYS A 33 -12.88 12.00 19.00
C LYS A 33 -13.37 10.55 18.97
N THR A 34 -14.63 10.40 19.30
CA THR A 34 -15.42 9.27 18.83
C THR A 34 -15.26 9.23 17.31
N SER A 35 -14.48 8.26 16.82
CA SER A 35 -14.50 7.86 15.43
C SER A 35 -15.95 7.48 15.12
N THR A 36 -16.64 8.37 14.43
CA THR A 36 -17.93 8.10 13.87
C THR A 36 -17.75 6.99 12.85
N ASP A 37 -18.02 5.78 13.30
CA ASP A 37 -18.38 4.65 12.45
C ASP A 37 -19.57 5.15 11.61
N THR A 38 -19.28 5.58 10.38
CA THR A 38 -20.29 5.81 9.37
C THR A 38 -20.70 4.43 8.86
N ALA A 39 -21.41 3.68 9.70
CA ALA A 39 -22.31 2.65 9.24
C ALA A 39 -23.23 3.34 8.22
N LYS A 40 -22.94 3.14 6.94
CA LYS A 40 -23.80 3.55 5.83
C LYS A 40 -25.19 3.00 6.15
N ALA A 41 -26.17 3.85 6.25
CA ALA A 41 -27.55 3.44 6.47
C ALA A 41 -27.86 2.31 5.47
N ASP A 42 -28.30 1.18 6.00
CA ASP A 42 -28.78 0.04 5.21
C ASP A 42 -30.01 0.52 4.42
N ASN A 43 -29.78 0.94 3.19
CA ASN A 43 -30.84 1.28 2.22
C ASN A 43 -31.25 0.07 1.40
N GLY A 44 -30.83 -1.15 1.80
CA GLY A 44 -31.14 -2.39 1.09
C GLY A 44 -30.31 -2.58 -0.21
N GLU A 45 -29.32 -1.75 -0.45
CA GLU A 45 -28.44 -1.84 -1.62
C GLU A 45 -27.16 -2.60 -1.23
N VAL A 46 -26.80 -3.62 -2.01
CA VAL A 46 -25.59 -4.41 -1.79
C VAL A 46 -24.35 -3.54 -1.95
N PRO A 47 -23.49 -3.42 -0.92
CA PRO A 47 -22.30 -2.58 -1.01
C PRO A 47 -21.31 -3.15 -2.01
N THR A 48 -20.64 -2.26 -2.76
CA THR A 48 -19.57 -2.62 -3.68
C THR A 48 -18.23 -2.11 -3.13
N LEU A 49 -17.30 -3.03 -2.87
CA LEU A 49 -15.97 -2.71 -2.37
C LEU A 49 -15.02 -2.36 -3.51
N ILE A 50 -14.33 -1.23 -3.40
CA ILE A 50 -13.31 -0.78 -4.36
C ILE A 50 -11.97 -1.40 -3.98
N TRP A 51 -11.44 -2.24 -4.87
CA TRP A 51 -10.18 -2.95 -4.66
C TRP A 51 -9.13 -2.53 -5.69
N TRP A 52 -8.12 -1.81 -5.25
CA TRP A 52 -6.95 -1.47 -6.07
C TRP A 52 -5.91 -2.59 -6.04
N SER A 53 -5.64 -3.18 -7.20
CA SER A 53 -4.62 -4.22 -7.39
C SER A 53 -3.59 -3.81 -8.44
N ILE A 54 -2.41 -4.44 -8.38
CA ILE A 54 -1.32 -4.23 -9.33
C ILE A 54 -1.32 -5.34 -10.37
N GLY A 55 -1.09 -5.00 -11.64
CA GLY A 55 -1.05 -6.01 -12.69
C GLY A 55 -0.61 -5.48 -14.04
N GLY A 56 -0.64 -6.36 -15.03
CA GLY A 56 -0.50 -6.00 -16.44
C GLY A 56 -1.84 -5.50 -17.02
N THR A 57 -1.92 -5.48 -18.35
CA THR A 57 -3.18 -5.21 -19.04
C THR A 57 -4.19 -6.32 -18.72
N PRO A 58 -5.38 -5.99 -18.22
CA PRO A 58 -6.40 -6.99 -17.97
C PRO A 58 -6.75 -7.76 -19.27
N PRO A 59 -7.04 -9.07 -19.18
CA PRO A 59 -7.50 -9.84 -20.32
C PRO A 59 -8.92 -9.41 -20.75
N ASP A 60 -9.33 -9.78 -21.97
CA ASP A 60 -10.61 -9.38 -22.56
C ASP A 60 -11.84 -9.84 -21.75
N ASP A 61 -11.71 -10.92 -21.00
CA ASP A 61 -12.77 -11.50 -20.15
C ASP A 61 -12.70 -11.04 -18.69
N PHE A 62 -11.83 -10.08 -18.36
CA PHE A 62 -11.63 -9.60 -16.98
C PHE A 62 -12.94 -9.14 -16.33
N ASP A 63 -13.68 -8.26 -16.99
CA ASP A 63 -14.93 -7.73 -16.42
C ASP A 63 -15.97 -8.81 -16.18
N LYS A 64 -16.04 -9.81 -17.07
CA LYS A 64 -16.92 -10.96 -16.91
C LYS A 64 -16.51 -11.80 -15.67
N THR A 65 -15.21 -12.05 -15.53
CA THR A 65 -14.67 -12.80 -14.39
C THR A 65 -14.95 -12.07 -13.07
N ILE A 66 -14.74 -10.74 -13.02
CA ILE A 66 -15.04 -9.95 -11.83
C ILE A 66 -16.54 -9.93 -11.52
N ALA A 67 -17.40 -9.91 -12.53
CA ALA A 67 -18.84 -10.02 -12.33
C ALA A 67 -19.23 -11.37 -11.69
N GLU A 68 -18.69 -12.49 -12.17
CA GLU A 68 -18.92 -13.83 -11.61
C GLU A 68 -18.39 -13.94 -10.16
N ILE A 69 -17.24 -13.35 -9.87
CA ILE A 69 -16.70 -13.29 -8.51
C ILE A 69 -17.60 -12.42 -7.62
N SER A 70 -18.07 -11.27 -8.12
CA SER A 70 -19.00 -10.39 -7.40
C SER A 70 -20.30 -11.08 -7.05
N ASP A 71 -20.86 -11.86 -7.98
CA ASP A 71 -22.09 -12.64 -7.70
C ASP A 71 -21.85 -13.69 -6.61
N TYR A 72 -20.68 -14.33 -6.61
CA TYR A 72 -20.29 -15.26 -5.56
C TYR A 72 -20.09 -14.57 -4.20
N THR A 73 -19.40 -13.43 -4.15
CA THR A 73 -19.18 -12.70 -2.90
C THR A 73 -20.47 -12.10 -2.36
N GLU A 74 -21.37 -11.65 -3.23
CA GLU A 74 -22.71 -11.21 -2.83
C GLU A 74 -23.49 -12.34 -2.17
N GLU A 75 -23.49 -13.55 -2.75
CA GLU A 75 -24.17 -14.72 -2.17
C GLU A 75 -23.57 -15.12 -0.81
N LYS A 76 -22.24 -15.07 -0.67
CA LYS A 76 -21.53 -15.59 0.51
C LYS A 76 -21.42 -14.61 1.65
N ILE A 77 -21.16 -13.36 1.35
CA ILE A 77 -20.82 -12.33 2.36
C ILE A 77 -21.57 -11.00 2.16
N GLY A 78 -22.51 -10.95 1.20
CA GLY A 78 -23.38 -9.79 1.01
C GLY A 78 -22.67 -8.56 0.43
N VAL A 79 -21.56 -8.72 -0.30
CA VAL A 79 -20.82 -7.62 -0.93
C VAL A 79 -20.45 -7.93 -2.37
N ARG A 80 -20.40 -6.92 -3.21
CA ARG A 80 -19.82 -6.97 -4.56
C ARG A 80 -18.40 -6.38 -4.55
N ILE A 81 -17.61 -6.65 -5.57
CA ILE A 81 -16.27 -6.08 -5.72
C ILE A 81 -16.12 -5.33 -7.04
N ASP A 82 -15.42 -4.20 -6.99
CA ASP A 82 -14.96 -3.43 -8.15
C ASP A 82 -13.42 -3.42 -8.14
N VAL A 83 -12.81 -4.27 -8.97
CA VAL A 83 -11.35 -4.42 -9.01
C VAL A 83 -10.77 -3.47 -10.04
N LYS A 84 -9.92 -2.57 -9.58
CA LYS A 84 -9.17 -1.61 -10.39
C LYS A 84 -7.71 -2.03 -10.49
N ILE A 85 -7.22 -2.16 -11.72
CA ILE A 85 -5.83 -2.55 -11.97
C ILE A 85 -5.00 -1.31 -12.31
N ALA A 86 -3.91 -1.12 -11.58
CA ALA A 86 -2.85 -0.18 -11.96
C ALA A 86 -1.65 -0.94 -12.51
N SER A 87 -1.03 -0.42 -13.57
CA SER A 87 0.15 -1.04 -14.17
C SER A 87 1.33 -1.07 -13.19
N TRP A 88 2.26 -1.99 -13.38
CA TRP A 88 3.49 -2.05 -12.59
C TRP A 88 4.29 -0.75 -12.63
N ALA A 89 4.27 -0.05 -13.79
CA ALA A 89 4.98 1.22 -13.96
C ALA A 89 4.31 2.38 -13.21
N ASP A 90 2.95 2.40 -13.17
CA ASP A 90 2.19 3.53 -12.64
C ASP A 90 1.78 3.31 -11.18
N TRP A 91 1.90 2.09 -10.68
CA TRP A 91 1.41 1.68 -9.36
C TRP A 91 1.78 2.65 -8.25
N ALA A 92 3.09 2.92 -8.10
CA ALA A 92 3.57 3.75 -6.99
C ALA A 92 3.00 5.18 -7.06
N THR A 93 2.94 5.76 -8.25
CA THR A 93 2.40 7.10 -8.48
C THR A 93 0.89 7.14 -8.21
N LYS A 94 0.14 6.17 -8.75
CA LYS A 94 -1.32 6.11 -8.60
C LYS A 94 -1.71 5.94 -7.14
N MET A 95 -1.10 5.00 -6.41
CA MET A 95 -1.42 4.76 -4.99
C MET A 95 -1.04 5.94 -4.09
N ASN A 96 0.11 6.57 -4.36
CA ASN A 96 0.46 7.80 -3.64
C ASN A 96 -0.55 8.92 -3.87
N ASN A 97 -1.07 9.06 -5.10
CA ASN A 97 -2.08 10.08 -5.39
C ASN A 97 -3.39 9.78 -4.65
N ILE A 98 -3.89 8.55 -4.70
CA ILE A 98 -5.10 8.12 -3.98
C ILE A 98 -4.99 8.46 -2.49
N VAL A 99 -3.90 8.05 -1.84
CA VAL A 99 -3.69 8.30 -0.41
C VAL A 99 -3.54 9.80 -0.11
N ASN A 100 -2.80 10.56 -0.93
CA ASN A 100 -2.58 11.99 -0.69
C ASN A 100 -3.83 12.84 -0.93
N THR A 101 -4.71 12.44 -1.86
CA THR A 101 -5.96 13.16 -2.15
C THR A 101 -7.13 12.74 -1.27
N GLY A 102 -6.98 11.65 -0.52
CA GLY A 102 -8.07 11.07 0.25
C GLY A 102 -9.14 10.41 -0.65
N GLU A 103 -8.78 9.97 -1.86
CA GLU A 103 -9.67 9.19 -2.71
C GLU A 103 -10.06 7.90 -2.00
N TYR A 104 -11.35 7.59 -1.97
CA TYR A 104 -11.85 6.44 -1.24
C TYR A 104 -11.45 5.11 -1.90
N PHE A 105 -11.08 4.15 -1.08
CA PHE A 105 -10.89 2.74 -1.43
C PHE A 105 -11.19 1.86 -0.21
N ASP A 106 -11.57 0.62 -0.44
CA ASP A 106 -11.77 -0.39 0.62
C ASP A 106 -10.52 -1.27 0.76
N LEU A 107 -10.00 -1.75 -0.35
CA LEU A 107 -8.85 -2.64 -0.40
C LEU A 107 -7.78 -2.09 -1.35
N MET A 108 -6.52 -2.24 -0.95
CA MET A 108 -5.38 -1.81 -1.76
C MET A 108 -4.24 -2.80 -1.64
N PHE A 109 -3.68 -3.24 -2.78
CA PHE A 109 -2.40 -3.92 -2.74
C PHE A 109 -1.32 -2.97 -2.23
N VAL A 110 -0.52 -3.42 -1.29
CA VAL A 110 0.65 -2.69 -0.75
C VAL A 110 1.91 -3.55 -0.86
N ASN A 111 3.05 -2.91 -1.00
CA ASN A 111 4.34 -3.57 -1.07
C ASN A 111 5.39 -2.81 -0.23
N ASN A 112 6.63 -3.29 -0.23
CA ASN A 112 7.73 -2.71 0.55
C ASN A 112 8.03 -1.23 0.23
N THR A 113 7.59 -0.69 -0.92
CA THR A 113 7.85 0.70 -1.30
C THR A 113 6.87 1.69 -0.68
N ASN A 114 5.66 1.25 -0.33
CA ASN A 114 4.60 2.14 0.14
C ASN A 114 3.96 1.73 1.48
N TYR A 115 4.06 0.47 1.90
CA TYR A 115 3.38 -0.05 3.08
C TYR A 115 3.66 0.78 4.34
N THR A 116 4.93 0.89 4.74
CA THR A 116 5.32 1.66 5.95
C THR A 116 4.93 3.13 5.84
N LYS A 117 5.03 3.72 4.64
CA LYS A 117 4.62 5.10 4.39
C LYS A 117 3.12 5.28 4.64
N PHE A 118 2.29 4.38 4.10
CA PHE A 118 0.84 4.48 4.23
C PHE A 118 0.34 4.22 5.65
N VAL A 119 0.99 3.31 6.39
CA VAL A 119 0.77 3.15 7.83
C VAL A 119 1.06 4.45 8.58
N ASN A 120 2.20 5.10 8.33
CA ASN A 120 2.57 6.35 9.00
C ASN A 120 1.67 7.54 8.63
N LEU A 121 1.01 7.50 7.46
CA LEU A 121 0.00 8.47 7.04
C LEU A 121 -1.41 8.16 7.58
N ASN A 122 -1.58 7.08 8.37
CA ASN A 122 -2.87 6.56 8.82
C ASN A 122 -3.85 6.27 7.66
N ALA A 123 -3.31 5.85 6.51
CA ALA A 123 -4.11 5.53 5.33
C ALA A 123 -4.60 4.07 5.31
N LEU A 124 -4.09 3.23 6.21
CA LEU A 124 -4.47 1.83 6.35
C LEU A 124 -5.05 1.59 7.74
N ALA A 125 -6.10 0.80 7.82
CA ALA A 125 -6.71 0.39 9.07
C ALA A 125 -5.84 -0.62 9.82
N ASP A 126 -5.82 -0.52 11.15
CA ASP A 126 -5.29 -1.57 12.02
C ASP A 126 -6.25 -2.76 11.99
N ILE A 127 -5.83 -3.88 11.44
CA ILE A 127 -6.62 -5.10 11.30
C ILE A 127 -6.17 -6.22 12.25
N THR A 128 -5.33 -5.91 13.25
CA THR A 128 -4.73 -6.90 14.15
C THR A 128 -5.77 -7.78 14.81
N GLU A 129 -6.77 -7.18 15.46
CA GLU A 129 -7.83 -7.94 16.12
C GLU A 129 -8.76 -8.63 15.11
N LEU A 130 -9.07 -7.97 13.99
CA LEU A 130 -9.96 -8.51 12.97
C LEU A 130 -9.42 -9.82 12.37
N VAL A 131 -8.13 -9.88 12.02
CA VAL A 131 -7.57 -11.10 11.41
C VAL A 131 -7.49 -12.25 12.41
N GLN A 132 -7.40 -11.97 13.71
CA GLN A 132 -7.33 -12.99 14.75
C GLN A 132 -8.70 -13.46 15.23
N SER A 133 -9.69 -12.57 15.32
CA SER A 133 -11.01 -12.89 15.87
C SER A 133 -12.03 -13.26 14.81
N GLU A 134 -12.06 -12.53 13.68
CA GLU A 134 -13.08 -12.72 12.65
C GLU A 134 -12.63 -13.69 11.54
N THR A 135 -11.31 -13.84 11.33
CA THR A 135 -10.77 -14.75 10.33
C THR A 135 -9.66 -15.65 10.87
N PRO A 136 -9.89 -16.39 11.97
CA PRO A 136 -8.84 -17.20 12.60
C PRO A 136 -8.29 -18.28 11.66
N GLU A 137 -9.12 -18.86 10.79
CA GLU A 137 -8.66 -19.85 9.81
C GLU A 137 -7.65 -19.25 8.82
N LEU A 138 -7.85 -18.00 8.37
CA LEU A 138 -6.91 -17.29 7.51
C LEU A 138 -5.63 -16.97 8.29
N TYR A 139 -5.77 -16.53 9.54
CA TYR A 139 -4.63 -16.18 10.38
C TYR A 139 -3.72 -17.40 10.63
N ASP A 140 -4.32 -18.56 10.94
CA ASP A 140 -3.59 -19.81 11.17
C ASP A 140 -3.01 -20.41 9.89
N PHE A 141 -3.65 -20.18 8.73
CA PHE A 141 -3.20 -20.68 7.44
C PHE A 141 -1.90 -19.99 6.96
N ILE A 142 -1.72 -18.71 7.26
CA ILE A 142 -0.55 -17.95 6.84
C ILE A 142 0.57 -18.13 7.87
N PRO A 143 1.79 -18.56 7.46
CA PRO A 143 2.92 -18.72 8.38
C PRO A 143 3.23 -17.47 9.20
N GLU A 144 3.58 -17.66 10.47
CA GLU A 144 3.90 -16.59 11.44
C GLU A 144 4.98 -15.63 10.91
N ASP A 145 5.98 -16.14 10.22
CA ASP A 145 7.06 -15.33 9.64
C ASP A 145 6.55 -14.29 8.63
N LEU A 146 5.48 -14.61 7.89
CA LEU A 146 4.85 -13.68 6.95
C LEU A 146 4.06 -12.60 7.71
N TRP A 147 3.33 -12.96 8.75
CA TRP A 147 2.66 -11.99 9.63
C TRP A 147 3.65 -11.05 10.29
N ARG A 148 4.80 -11.58 10.76
CA ARG A 148 5.87 -10.76 11.31
C ARG A 148 6.39 -9.75 10.28
N GLY A 149 6.50 -10.13 9.00
CA GLY A 149 6.86 -9.24 7.90
C GLY A 149 5.82 -8.13 7.62
N ALA A 150 4.55 -8.37 7.93
CA ALA A 150 3.46 -7.41 7.78
C ALA A 150 3.19 -6.57 9.04
N THR A 151 3.90 -6.84 10.15
CA THR A 151 3.72 -6.14 11.42
C THR A 151 4.56 -4.87 11.48
N ILE A 152 3.91 -3.74 11.78
CA ILE A 152 4.55 -2.44 12.01
C ILE A 152 4.10 -1.92 13.38
N LYS A 153 5.05 -1.62 14.28
CA LYS A 153 4.75 -1.15 15.64
C LYS A 153 3.75 -2.04 16.38
N GLU A 154 3.97 -3.36 16.31
CA GLU A 154 3.15 -4.40 16.95
C GLU A 154 1.73 -4.54 16.37
N LYS A 155 1.43 -3.92 15.24
CA LYS A 155 0.13 -3.92 14.59
C LYS A 155 0.20 -4.42 13.15
N VAL A 156 -0.85 -5.08 12.72
CA VAL A 156 -1.02 -5.60 11.36
C VAL A 156 -1.95 -4.68 10.57
N TYR A 157 -1.51 -4.24 9.39
CA TYR A 157 -2.27 -3.35 8.51
C TYR A 157 -2.50 -3.94 7.12
N ALA A 158 -1.99 -5.14 6.86
CA ALA A 158 -2.19 -5.84 5.60
C ALA A 158 -2.14 -7.35 5.82
N VAL A 159 -2.92 -8.08 5.04
CA VAL A 159 -2.82 -9.55 4.96
C VAL A 159 -1.64 -9.90 4.06
N PRO A 160 -0.65 -10.67 4.55
CA PRO A 160 0.50 -11.06 3.75
C PRO A 160 0.09 -11.93 2.56
N THR A 161 0.70 -11.71 1.40
CA THR A 161 0.56 -12.64 0.29
C THR A 161 1.29 -13.95 0.61
N TYR A 162 0.55 -15.03 0.78
CA TYR A 162 1.13 -16.36 0.96
C TYR A 162 1.47 -16.97 -0.39
N LYS A 163 2.73 -16.91 -0.73
CA LYS A 163 3.27 -17.34 -2.01
C LYS A 163 4.67 -17.92 -1.78
N ASP A 164 5.27 -18.50 -2.80
CA ASP A 164 6.65 -18.98 -2.77
C ASP A 164 7.59 -17.95 -2.16
N SER A 165 8.22 -18.30 -1.05
CA SER A 165 9.14 -17.43 -0.31
C SER A 165 10.56 -17.44 -0.88
N SER A 166 10.82 -18.27 -1.89
CA SER A 166 12.08 -18.34 -2.60
C SER A 166 11.88 -18.31 -4.11
N LEU A 167 12.81 -17.69 -4.81
CA LEU A 167 12.87 -17.68 -6.26
C LEU A 167 14.12 -18.41 -6.71
N THR A 168 13.95 -19.51 -7.44
CA THR A 168 15.06 -20.16 -8.12
C THR A 168 15.38 -19.41 -9.40
N GLN A 169 16.59 -18.93 -9.52
CA GLN A 169 17.08 -18.29 -10.74
C GLN A 169 17.69 -19.37 -11.64
N PHE A 170 17.34 -19.31 -12.93
CA PHE A 170 17.89 -20.16 -13.96
C PHE A 170 18.59 -19.30 -15.01
N TRP A 171 19.74 -19.76 -15.46
CA TRP A 171 20.37 -19.21 -16.64
C TRP A 171 20.02 -20.11 -17.83
N MET A 172 19.50 -19.50 -18.87
CA MET A 172 19.16 -20.21 -20.11
C MET A 172 20.05 -19.66 -21.22
N LEU A 173 20.73 -20.54 -21.91
CA LEU A 173 21.48 -20.21 -23.10
C LEU A 173 20.72 -20.75 -24.32
N ASP A 174 20.77 -20.03 -25.43
CA ASP A 174 20.21 -20.51 -26.69
C ASP A 174 20.98 -21.75 -27.17
N ASP A 175 20.27 -22.80 -27.54
CA ASP A 175 20.88 -24.07 -27.95
C ASP A 175 21.81 -23.92 -29.15
N SER A 176 21.50 -23.02 -30.08
CA SER A 176 22.34 -22.73 -31.23
C SER A 176 23.69 -22.13 -30.84
N ILE A 177 23.73 -21.34 -29.73
CA ILE A 177 24.97 -20.79 -29.18
C ILE A 177 25.75 -21.86 -28.47
N VAL A 178 25.08 -22.71 -27.67
CA VAL A 178 25.69 -23.81 -26.96
C VAL A 178 26.40 -24.74 -27.95
N GLN A 179 25.73 -25.12 -29.03
CA GLN A 179 26.31 -26.00 -30.08
C GLN A 179 27.41 -25.30 -30.87
N LYS A 180 27.22 -24.02 -31.25
CA LYS A 180 28.20 -23.27 -32.05
C LYS A 180 29.55 -23.10 -31.35
N TYR A 181 29.54 -22.93 -30.03
CA TYR A 181 30.73 -22.68 -29.23
C TYR A 181 31.14 -23.89 -28.37
N ASP A 182 30.51 -25.05 -28.59
CA ASP A 182 30.77 -26.30 -27.86
C ASP A 182 30.81 -26.12 -26.34
N ILE A 183 29.77 -25.40 -25.82
CA ILE A 183 29.70 -25.05 -24.41
C ILE A 183 29.26 -26.27 -23.59
N ASP A 184 30.11 -26.72 -22.67
CA ASP A 184 29.75 -27.74 -21.69
C ASP A 184 28.86 -27.17 -20.59
N MET A 185 27.53 -27.31 -20.78
CA MET A 185 26.53 -26.83 -19.82
C MET A 185 26.65 -27.48 -18.43
N GLU A 186 27.19 -28.71 -18.35
CA GLU A 186 27.36 -29.40 -17.08
C GLU A 186 28.53 -28.83 -16.26
N SER A 187 29.46 -28.16 -16.91
CA SER A 187 30.58 -27.50 -16.25
C SER A 187 30.19 -26.21 -15.54
N ILE A 188 29.03 -25.59 -15.90
CA ILE A 188 28.56 -24.33 -15.35
C ILE A 188 27.86 -24.59 -14.02
N LYS A 189 28.51 -24.27 -12.90
CA LYS A 189 27.98 -24.47 -11.55
C LYS A 189 27.72 -23.16 -10.78
N ASP A 190 28.42 -22.09 -11.15
CA ASP A 190 28.40 -20.79 -10.50
C ASP A 190 28.84 -19.67 -11.46
N PHE A 191 28.88 -18.45 -10.97
CA PHE A 191 29.32 -17.29 -11.76
C PHE A 191 30.78 -17.41 -12.24
N ALA A 192 31.67 -18.03 -11.46
CA ALA A 192 33.08 -18.15 -11.83
C ALA A 192 33.28 -19.09 -13.01
N THR A 193 32.41 -20.14 -13.13
CA THR A 193 32.43 -21.08 -14.26
C THR A 193 31.62 -20.57 -15.45
N LEU A 194 30.70 -19.61 -15.27
CA LEU A 194 29.96 -18.94 -16.33
C LEU A 194 30.76 -17.82 -16.99
N ASP A 195 31.52 -17.03 -16.21
CA ASP A 195 32.23 -15.83 -16.67
C ASP A 195 33.11 -16.03 -17.90
N PRO A 196 33.85 -17.14 -18.05
CA PRO A 196 34.67 -17.38 -19.26
C PRO A 196 33.87 -17.65 -20.54
N ILE A 197 32.54 -17.88 -20.42
CA ILE A 197 31.66 -18.31 -21.52
C ILE A 197 30.89 -17.13 -22.11
N ILE A 198 30.65 -16.07 -21.32
CA ILE A 198 29.91 -14.88 -21.70
C ILE A 198 30.82 -13.69 -21.94
#